data_3afe88aae90b679067cd6ebc3e40dfe0
#
_entry.id   3afe88aae90b679067cd6ebc3e40dfe0
#
_cell.length_a   1.000
_cell.length_b   1.000
_cell.length_c   1.000
_cell.angle_alpha   90.00
_cell.angle_beta   90.00
_cell.angle_gamma   90.00
#
_symmetry.space_group_name_H-M   'P 1'
#
loop_
_entity.id
_entity.type
_entity.pdbx_description
1 polymer ?
#
loop_
_entity_poly.entity_id
_entity_poly.type
_entity_poly.pdbx_seq_one_letter_code
_entity_poly.pdbx_strand_id
1 'polypeptide(L)'
;MTTPDDVHRPVHVPENLYVIGTMNIADRSLALVDMAFRRRFAFINLEPCLGETWREWVVTRLQMDQATAASIEQRLNRLNAAIAAGSRLGKSFQIGHSYVTPSQSLAGRSSRDWFVEVVASELKPLLQEYWFDAPEEAERQATALLEGW
;
A
#
# COMPACT_ATOMS: atom_id res chain seq x y z
N MET A 1 -37.97 4.51 41.52
CA MET A 1 -37.08 3.59 42.29
C MET A 1 -35.73 3.69 41.61
N THR A 2 -34.94 4.68 42.04
CA THR A 2 -33.56 4.95 41.52
C THR A 2 -32.62 4.03 42.29
N THR A 3 -31.89 3.20 41.58
CA THR A 3 -30.83 2.37 42.12
C THR A 3 -29.65 3.25 42.54
N PRO A 4 -29.16 3.12 43.78
CA PRO A 4 -28.12 3.99 44.32
C PRO A 4 -26.73 3.39 44.13
N ASP A 5 -26.21 3.24 42.92
CA ASP A 5 -24.82 2.79 42.74
C ASP A 5 -24.18 3.23 41.42
N ASP A 6 -24.54 4.39 40.87
CA ASP A 6 -23.71 5.05 39.84
C ASP A 6 -22.59 5.85 40.54
N VAL A 7 -21.66 5.14 41.15
CA VAL A 7 -20.40 5.74 41.55
C VAL A 7 -19.56 5.99 40.31
N HIS A 8 -19.59 7.21 39.82
CA HIS A 8 -18.68 7.64 38.76
C HIS A 8 -17.24 7.50 39.23
N ARG A 9 -16.61 6.38 38.92
CA ARG A 9 -15.19 6.20 39.18
C ARG A 9 -14.43 7.01 38.12
N PRO A 10 -13.54 7.94 38.52
CA PRO A 10 -12.70 8.65 37.53
C PRO A 10 -11.80 7.63 36.83
N VAL A 11 -11.88 7.58 35.51
CA VAL A 11 -11.00 6.75 34.68
C VAL A 11 -9.80 7.62 34.28
N HIS A 12 -8.62 7.16 34.65
CA HIS A 12 -7.37 7.79 34.29
C HIS A 12 -6.77 7.09 33.08
N VAL A 13 -6.28 7.87 32.11
CA VAL A 13 -5.40 7.36 31.04
C VAL A 13 -4.03 7.12 31.68
N PRO A 14 -3.50 5.88 31.66
CA PRO A 14 -2.19 5.59 32.24
C PRO A 14 -1.08 6.33 31.48
N GLU A 15 -0.05 6.79 32.22
CA GLU A 15 1.07 7.54 31.64
C GLU A 15 1.92 6.73 30.64
N ASN A 16 1.85 5.41 30.72
CA ASN A 16 2.56 4.49 29.83
C ASN A 16 1.72 4.01 28.63
N LEU A 17 0.63 4.71 28.30
CA LEU A 17 -0.17 4.42 27.12
C LEU A 17 0.43 5.11 25.90
N TYR A 18 0.76 4.31 24.89
CA TYR A 18 1.18 4.78 23.57
C TYR A 18 0.11 4.41 22.55
N VAL A 19 -0.24 5.37 21.68
CA VAL A 19 -1.23 5.18 20.62
C VAL A 19 -0.52 5.21 19.28
N ILE A 20 -0.64 4.12 18.52
CA ILE A 20 -0.16 4.01 17.15
C ILE A 20 -1.38 3.86 16.25
N GLY A 21 -1.51 4.74 15.28
CA GLY A 21 -2.57 4.72 14.28
C GLY A 21 -2.01 4.68 12.86
N THR A 22 -2.77 4.13 11.94
CA THR A 22 -2.47 4.18 10.51
C THR A 22 -3.51 5.04 9.80
N MET A 23 -3.08 5.74 8.75
CA MET A 23 -3.94 6.58 7.95
C MET A 23 -3.57 6.46 6.47
N ASN A 24 -4.57 6.25 5.62
CA ASN A 24 -4.36 6.30 4.17
C ASN A 24 -4.46 7.76 3.69
N ILE A 25 -3.33 8.34 3.27
CA ILE A 25 -3.25 9.73 2.80
C ILE A 25 -3.79 9.91 1.37
N ALA A 26 -3.98 8.83 0.61
CA ALA A 26 -4.59 8.88 -0.72
C ALA A 26 -6.10 9.18 -0.66
N ASP A 27 -6.74 8.87 0.46
CA ASP A 27 -8.14 9.20 0.69
C ASP A 27 -8.31 10.70 0.98
N ARG A 28 -8.78 11.43 -0.03
CA ARG A 28 -9.01 12.88 0.05
C ARG A 28 -10.11 13.26 1.05
N SER A 29 -10.98 12.34 1.43
CA SER A 29 -11.99 12.58 2.47
C SER A 29 -11.36 12.79 3.85
N LEU A 30 -10.16 12.25 4.05
CA LEU A 30 -9.34 12.40 5.26
C LEU A 30 -8.43 13.64 5.25
N ALA A 31 -8.44 14.43 4.19
CA ALA A 31 -7.68 15.70 4.12
C ALA A 31 -8.09 16.72 5.20
N LEU A 32 -9.22 16.49 5.86
CA LEU A 32 -9.74 17.23 7.02
C LEU A 32 -9.26 16.63 8.36
N VAL A 33 -8.15 15.87 8.39
CA VAL A 33 -7.55 15.53 9.68
C VAL A 33 -7.28 16.83 10.42
N ASP A 34 -8.09 17.05 11.45
CA ASP A 34 -8.09 18.26 12.26
C ASP A 34 -6.64 18.66 12.62
N MET A 35 -6.32 19.91 12.44
CA MET A 35 -5.04 20.50 12.87
C MET A 35 -4.70 20.14 14.32
N ALA A 36 -5.71 19.83 15.14
CA ALA A 36 -5.54 19.39 16.52
C ALA A 36 -4.84 18.02 16.62
N PHE A 37 -5.06 17.08 15.68
CA PHE A 37 -4.33 15.82 15.64
C PHE A 37 -2.89 16.01 15.21
N ARG A 38 -2.63 16.89 14.24
CA ARG A 38 -1.28 17.16 13.75
C ARG A 38 -0.36 17.72 14.84
N ARG A 39 -0.92 18.36 15.85
CA ARG A 39 -0.16 18.91 17.00
C ARG A 39 0.10 17.89 18.10
N ARG A 40 -0.62 16.76 18.11
CA ARG A 40 -0.59 15.77 19.19
C ARG A 40 0.08 14.46 18.82
N PHE A 41 0.29 14.21 17.52
CA PHE A 41 0.90 12.99 17.01
C PHE A 41 2.14 13.31 16.18
N ALA A 42 3.14 12.46 16.27
CA ALA A 42 4.23 12.42 15.31
C ALA A 42 3.76 11.67 14.06
N PHE A 43 3.84 12.31 12.90
CA PHE A 43 3.46 11.71 11.62
C PHE A 43 4.71 11.15 10.95
N ILE A 44 4.66 9.85 10.64
CA ILE A 44 5.70 9.15 9.89
C ILE A 44 5.11 8.76 8.55
N ASN A 45 5.68 9.27 7.47
CA ASN A 45 5.27 8.90 6.12
C ASN A 45 5.95 7.59 5.71
N LEU A 46 5.16 6.60 5.32
CA LEU A 46 5.65 5.33 4.81
C LEU A 46 5.60 5.37 3.28
N GLU A 47 6.76 5.44 2.66
CA GLU A 47 6.88 5.38 1.20
C GLU A 47 6.96 3.91 0.72
N PRO A 48 6.58 3.62 -0.54
CA PRO A 48 6.80 2.32 -1.13
C PRO A 48 8.27 1.91 -1.03
N CYS A 49 8.54 0.77 -0.41
CA CYS A 49 9.89 0.25 -0.22
C CYS A 49 10.13 -0.95 -1.13
N LEU A 50 10.38 -0.67 -2.42
CA LEU A 50 10.80 -1.64 -3.42
C LEU A 50 12.30 -1.46 -3.66
N GLY A 51 13.11 -2.47 -3.34
CA GLY A 51 14.55 -2.42 -3.44
C GLY A 51 15.18 -3.72 -2.97
N GLU A 52 16.48 -3.70 -2.69
CA GLU A 52 17.26 -4.89 -2.32
C GLU A 52 16.68 -5.64 -1.12
N THR A 53 16.32 -4.95 -0.05
CA THR A 53 15.73 -5.55 1.16
C THR A 53 14.43 -6.27 0.85
N TRP A 54 13.56 -5.69 0.02
CA TRP A 54 12.31 -6.33 -0.39
C TRP A 54 12.61 -7.57 -1.25
N ARG A 55 13.52 -7.47 -2.22
CA ARG A 55 13.92 -8.60 -3.08
C ARG A 55 14.47 -9.75 -2.26
N GLU A 56 15.41 -9.49 -1.37
CA GLU A 56 15.96 -10.51 -0.48
C GLU A 56 14.87 -11.20 0.34
N TRP A 57 13.94 -10.43 0.88
CA TRP A 57 12.85 -10.97 1.66
C TRP A 57 11.95 -11.90 0.84
N VAL A 58 11.45 -11.47 -0.33
CA VAL A 58 10.54 -12.28 -1.14
C VAL A 58 11.22 -13.52 -1.73
N VAL A 59 12.50 -13.43 -2.04
CA VAL A 59 13.28 -14.58 -2.54
C VAL A 59 13.58 -15.57 -1.43
N THR A 60 14.09 -15.11 -0.29
CA THR A 60 14.56 -16.00 0.77
C THR A 60 13.43 -16.56 1.63
N ARG A 61 12.42 -15.76 1.93
CA ARG A 61 11.33 -16.12 2.84
C ARG A 61 10.09 -16.62 2.11
N LEU A 62 9.81 -16.07 0.94
CA LEU A 62 8.59 -16.39 0.20
C LEU A 62 8.86 -17.21 -1.05
N GLN A 63 10.11 -17.57 -1.31
CA GLN A 63 10.55 -18.44 -2.41
C GLN A 63 10.11 -17.92 -3.79
N MET A 64 10.07 -16.59 -3.94
CA MET A 64 9.89 -15.97 -5.24
C MET A 64 11.15 -16.16 -6.07
N ASP A 65 10.99 -16.43 -7.37
CA ASP A 65 12.12 -16.47 -8.29
C ASP A 65 12.84 -15.11 -8.36
N GLN A 66 14.18 -15.15 -8.30
CA GLN A 66 15.01 -13.94 -8.22
C GLN A 66 14.85 -13.01 -9.44
N ALA A 67 14.78 -13.59 -10.64
CA ALA A 67 14.61 -12.81 -11.87
C ALA A 67 13.21 -12.17 -11.90
N THR A 68 12.19 -12.90 -11.45
CA THR A 68 10.82 -12.40 -11.30
C THR A 68 10.76 -11.26 -10.29
N ALA A 69 11.37 -11.40 -9.10
CA ALA A 69 11.42 -10.35 -8.09
C ALA A 69 12.07 -9.06 -8.62
N ALA A 70 13.20 -9.17 -9.31
CA ALA A 70 13.87 -8.02 -9.93
C ALA A 70 13.03 -7.36 -11.02
N SER A 71 12.32 -8.16 -11.82
CA SER A 71 11.41 -7.65 -12.87
C SER A 71 10.22 -6.91 -12.26
N ILE A 72 9.59 -7.45 -11.22
CA ILE A 72 8.48 -6.82 -10.50
C ILE A 72 8.94 -5.46 -9.94
N GLU A 73 10.06 -5.43 -9.23
CA GLU A 73 10.62 -4.20 -8.67
C GLU A 73 10.79 -3.12 -9.75
N GLN A 74 11.42 -3.46 -10.87
CA GLN A 74 11.65 -2.50 -11.96
C GLN A 74 10.33 -1.95 -12.52
N ARG A 75 9.34 -2.82 -12.71
CA ARG A 75 8.03 -2.47 -13.29
C ARG A 75 7.24 -1.59 -12.35
N LEU A 76 7.17 -1.95 -11.06
CA LEU A 76 6.47 -1.15 -10.06
C LEU A 76 7.15 0.21 -9.85
N ASN A 77 8.46 0.27 -9.82
CA ASN A 77 9.19 1.54 -9.70
C ASN A 77 8.90 2.45 -10.91
N ARG A 78 8.83 1.91 -12.12
CA ARG A 78 8.44 2.65 -13.32
C ARG A 78 7.01 3.15 -13.24
N LEU A 79 6.06 2.30 -12.84
CA LEU A 79 4.67 2.69 -12.64
C LEU A 79 4.54 3.78 -11.57
N ASN A 80 5.20 3.63 -10.43
CA ASN A 80 5.21 4.61 -9.35
C ASN A 80 5.84 5.95 -9.76
N ALA A 81 6.84 5.93 -10.63
CA ALA A 81 7.40 7.15 -11.21
C ALA A 81 6.38 7.86 -12.11
N ALA A 82 5.62 7.11 -12.93
CA ALA A 82 4.56 7.67 -13.77
C ALA A 82 3.42 8.25 -12.91
N ILE A 83 2.99 7.55 -11.86
CA ILE A 83 1.98 8.03 -10.91
C ILE A 83 2.44 9.32 -10.23
N ALA A 84 3.68 9.35 -9.73
CA ALA A 84 4.23 10.49 -9.01
C ALA A 84 4.41 11.73 -9.90
N ALA A 85 4.73 11.53 -11.18
CA ALA A 85 4.87 12.62 -12.17
C ALA A 85 3.52 13.16 -12.66
N GLY A 86 2.45 12.39 -12.47
CA GLY A 86 1.10 12.80 -12.88
C GLY A 86 0.59 13.97 -12.04
N SER A 87 0.17 15.05 -12.70
CA SER A 87 -0.37 16.26 -12.04
C SER A 87 -1.63 15.99 -11.20
N ARG A 88 -2.29 14.89 -11.46
CA ARG A 88 -3.56 14.50 -10.86
C ARG A 88 -3.42 13.57 -9.67
N LEU A 89 -2.53 12.58 -9.76
CA LEU A 89 -2.32 11.58 -8.71
C LEU A 89 -1.27 12.05 -7.71
N GLY A 90 -0.02 12.10 -8.12
CA GLY A 90 1.10 12.51 -7.28
C GLY A 90 1.62 11.38 -6.36
N LYS A 91 2.60 11.70 -5.52
CA LYS A 91 3.32 10.73 -4.68
C LYS A 91 2.43 9.95 -3.71
N SER A 92 1.33 10.53 -3.26
CA SER A 92 0.42 9.88 -2.30
C SER A 92 -0.33 8.67 -2.88
N PHE A 93 -0.36 8.54 -4.20
CA PHE A 93 -1.02 7.45 -4.90
C PHE A 93 -0.06 6.35 -5.35
N GLN A 94 1.22 6.44 -5.00
CA GLN A 94 2.18 5.39 -5.33
C GLN A 94 1.76 4.06 -4.71
N ILE A 95 1.92 3.00 -5.50
CA ILE A 95 1.53 1.65 -5.11
C ILE A 95 2.58 1.07 -4.16
N GLY A 96 2.15 0.63 -3.00
CA GLY A 96 3.00 0.03 -1.97
C GLY A 96 3.51 -1.36 -2.35
N HIS A 97 4.64 -1.73 -1.77
CA HIS A 97 5.22 -3.07 -1.96
C HIS A 97 4.33 -4.20 -1.44
N SER A 98 3.37 -3.92 -0.55
CA SER A 98 2.42 -4.91 -0.03
C SER A 98 1.60 -5.60 -1.13
N TYR A 99 1.23 -4.87 -2.19
CA TYR A 99 0.51 -5.45 -3.33
C TYR A 99 1.28 -6.56 -4.04
N VAL A 100 2.60 -6.44 -4.06
CA VAL A 100 3.48 -7.36 -4.77
C VAL A 100 4.33 -8.21 -3.83
N THR A 101 3.91 -8.32 -2.60
CA THR A 101 4.50 -9.22 -1.59
C THR A 101 3.52 -10.37 -1.33
N PRO A 102 3.85 -11.62 -1.69
CA PRO A 102 2.98 -12.74 -1.41
C PRO A 102 2.67 -12.88 0.07
N SER A 103 1.44 -13.20 0.42
CA SER A 103 1.03 -13.46 1.81
C SER A 103 1.54 -14.81 2.34
N GLN A 104 1.92 -15.70 1.42
CA GLN A 104 2.44 -17.04 1.70
C GLN A 104 3.60 -17.38 0.77
N SER A 105 4.40 -18.39 1.14
CA SER A 105 5.47 -18.89 0.29
C SER A 105 4.93 -19.37 -1.07
N LEU A 106 5.65 -19.03 -2.13
CA LEU A 106 5.36 -19.47 -3.51
C LEU A 106 5.98 -20.84 -3.83
N ALA A 107 6.39 -21.62 -2.82
CA ALA A 107 6.95 -22.95 -3.04
C ALA A 107 6.07 -23.78 -3.97
N GLY A 108 6.63 -24.24 -5.09
CA GLY A 108 5.89 -25.04 -6.07
C GLY A 108 4.90 -24.28 -6.95
N ARG A 109 4.82 -22.96 -6.81
CA ARG A 109 4.00 -22.08 -7.66
C ARG A 109 4.89 -21.21 -8.53
N SER A 110 4.52 -20.99 -9.78
CA SER A 110 5.18 -20.03 -10.66
C SER A 110 5.05 -18.60 -10.10
N SER A 111 6.19 -17.97 -9.80
CA SER A 111 6.23 -16.57 -9.35
C SER A 111 5.66 -15.62 -10.41
N ARG A 112 5.88 -15.94 -11.69
CA ARG A 112 5.33 -15.20 -12.82
C ARG A 112 3.80 -15.26 -12.86
N ASP A 113 3.24 -16.47 -12.78
CA ASP A 113 1.78 -16.67 -12.86
C ASP A 113 1.09 -15.99 -11.66
N TRP A 114 1.71 -16.09 -10.47
CA TRP A 114 1.26 -15.38 -9.30
C TRP A 114 1.19 -13.85 -9.56
N PHE A 115 2.25 -13.26 -10.13
CA PHE A 115 2.24 -11.83 -10.42
C PHE A 115 1.21 -11.43 -11.48
N VAL A 116 1.01 -12.25 -12.51
CA VAL A 116 -0.05 -12.05 -13.50
C VAL A 116 -1.43 -11.99 -12.84
N GLU A 117 -1.69 -12.90 -11.89
CA GLU A 117 -2.93 -12.87 -11.11
C GLU A 117 -3.06 -11.60 -10.26
N VAL A 118 -1.99 -11.18 -9.57
CA VAL A 118 -1.99 -9.92 -8.78
C VAL A 118 -2.27 -8.73 -9.68
N VAL A 119 -1.66 -8.65 -10.86
CA VAL A 119 -1.96 -7.58 -11.81
C VAL A 119 -3.42 -7.60 -12.22
N ALA A 120 -3.98 -8.76 -12.51
CA ALA A 120 -5.36 -8.89 -12.99
C ALA A 120 -6.39 -8.59 -11.88
N SER A 121 -6.14 -9.09 -10.66
CA SER A 121 -7.12 -9.03 -9.56
C SER A 121 -7.02 -7.78 -8.68
N GLU A 122 -5.84 -7.20 -8.58
CA GLU A 122 -5.59 -6.10 -7.64
C GLU A 122 -5.10 -4.82 -8.33
N LEU A 123 -4.02 -4.91 -9.12
CA LEU A 123 -3.41 -3.71 -9.68
C LEU A 123 -4.24 -3.09 -10.81
N LYS A 124 -4.77 -3.90 -11.72
CA LYS A 124 -5.59 -3.39 -12.83
C LYS A 124 -6.87 -2.70 -12.34
N PRO A 125 -7.66 -3.25 -11.41
CA PRO A 125 -8.81 -2.54 -10.84
C PRO A 125 -8.40 -1.22 -10.15
N LEU A 126 -7.31 -1.22 -9.39
CA LEU A 126 -6.79 -0.02 -8.75
C LEU A 126 -6.39 1.06 -9.78
N LEU A 127 -5.72 0.67 -10.86
CA LEU A 127 -5.36 1.59 -11.94
C LEU A 127 -6.58 2.15 -12.66
N GLN A 128 -7.63 1.35 -12.84
CA GLN A 128 -8.91 1.81 -13.39
C GLN A 128 -9.59 2.83 -12.48
N GLU A 129 -9.47 2.70 -11.17
CA GLU A 129 -9.95 3.71 -10.22
C GLU A 129 -9.10 4.98 -10.29
N TYR A 130 -7.77 4.87 -10.36
CA TYR A 130 -6.87 6.01 -10.46
C TYR A 130 -7.08 6.82 -11.72
N TRP A 131 -7.35 6.18 -12.83
CA TRP A 131 -7.59 6.78 -14.16
C TRP A 131 -9.02 6.56 -14.64
N PHE A 132 -10.02 6.74 -13.73
CA PHE A 132 -11.43 6.51 -14.05
C PHE A 132 -11.94 7.35 -15.24
N ASP A 133 -11.35 8.51 -15.48
CA ASP A 133 -11.64 9.42 -16.61
C ASP A 133 -10.71 9.24 -17.82
N ALA A 134 -9.72 8.36 -17.70
CA ALA A 134 -8.76 8.04 -18.75
C ALA A 134 -8.53 6.52 -18.82
N PRO A 135 -9.54 5.70 -19.14
CA PRO A 135 -9.46 4.25 -19.07
C PRO A 135 -8.38 3.65 -19.98
N GLU A 136 -8.07 4.31 -21.08
CA GLU A 136 -6.96 3.91 -21.98
C GLU A 136 -5.60 4.01 -21.30
N GLU A 137 -5.42 5.00 -20.43
CA GLU A 137 -4.21 5.13 -19.64
C GLU A 137 -4.10 4.01 -18.60
N ALA A 138 -5.19 3.70 -17.89
CA ALA A 138 -5.23 2.58 -16.96
C ALA A 138 -4.86 1.25 -17.65
N GLU A 139 -5.42 0.99 -18.82
CA GLU A 139 -5.13 -0.21 -19.59
C GLU A 139 -3.68 -0.25 -20.08
N ARG A 140 -3.15 0.88 -20.53
CA ARG A 140 -1.74 0.99 -20.95
C ARG A 140 -0.79 0.69 -19.79
N GLN A 141 -1.03 1.24 -18.62
CA GLN A 141 -0.21 1.01 -17.43
C GLN A 141 -0.30 -0.45 -16.94
N ALA A 142 -1.50 -1.03 -16.94
CA ALA A 142 -1.69 -2.43 -16.60
C ALA A 142 -0.98 -3.37 -17.59
N THR A 143 -1.07 -3.10 -18.88
CA THR A 143 -0.39 -3.87 -19.93
C THR A 143 1.13 -3.78 -19.79
N ALA A 144 1.66 -2.58 -19.49
CA ALA A 144 3.09 -2.36 -19.31
C ALA A 144 3.67 -3.16 -18.13
N LEU A 145 2.86 -3.49 -17.12
CA LEU A 145 3.27 -4.38 -16.02
C LEU A 145 3.53 -5.82 -16.47
N LEU A 146 2.92 -6.27 -17.57
CA LEU A 146 3.03 -7.62 -18.10
C LEU A 146 3.81 -7.71 -19.41
N GLU A 147 4.23 -6.59 -19.99
CA GLU A 147 4.91 -6.56 -21.27
C GLU A 147 6.26 -7.30 -21.23
N GLY A 148 6.51 -8.18 -22.22
CA GLY A 148 7.76 -8.92 -22.33
C GLY A 148 7.95 -10.04 -21.31
N TRP A 149 6.87 -10.57 -20.77
CA TRP A 149 6.85 -11.72 -19.85
C TRP A 149 6.58 -13.02 -20.59
#